data_a726273e0c9c53010599a9a54a1ff47d
#
_entry.id   a726273e0c9c53010599a9a54a1ff47d
#
_cell.length_a   1.000
_cell.length_b   1.000
_cell.length_c   1.000
_cell.angle_alpha   90.00
_cell.angle_beta   90.00
_cell.angle_gamma   90.00
#
_symmetry.space_group_name_H-M   'P 1'
#
loop_
_entity.id
_entity.type
_entity.pdbx_description
1 polymer ?
#
loop_
_entity_poly.entity_id
_entity_poly.type
_entity_poly.pdbx_seq_one_letter_code
_entity_poly.pdbx_strand_id
1 'polypeptide(L)'
;REILSAEMIHRACLDAGLDSRYIFIVDSMDPLRRVYSFLSPEYERYIGCPLAFIPAPDSNGNPDPEAGSYADHFLTPFLEALGQIGVFPEVIMNHETYSNGEFAAKIHSTIEQADAIREIIESISGRELDENWFPYKPLGSDGSMDGVTVTGYENPFVHWTDRHGKSGSADIRKADGKLPWRIDWAARWGIHGVTCEPAGKDHGAAGGSFDTGLPIC
;
A
#
# COMPACT_ATOMS: atom_id res chain seq x y z
N ARG A 1 -7.95 2.46 -16.17
CA ARG A 1 -7.16 2.32 -17.41
C ARG A 1 -6.20 1.14 -17.29
N GLU A 2 -5.37 1.09 -16.28
CA GLU A 2 -4.34 0.05 -16.06
C GLU A 2 -4.95 -1.34 -15.99
N ILE A 3 -6.05 -1.50 -15.24
CA ILE A 3 -6.74 -2.78 -15.09
C ILE A 3 -7.26 -3.33 -16.42
N LEU A 4 -7.75 -2.46 -17.32
CA LEU A 4 -8.19 -2.90 -18.65
C LEU A 4 -7.01 -3.25 -19.57
N SER A 5 -5.86 -2.59 -19.41
CA SER A 5 -4.64 -2.97 -20.12
C SER A 5 -4.13 -4.32 -19.68
N ALA A 6 -4.17 -4.61 -18.37
CA ALA A 6 -3.81 -5.92 -17.81
C ALA A 6 -4.75 -7.03 -18.32
N GLU A 7 -6.06 -6.76 -18.34
CA GLU A 7 -7.06 -7.68 -18.90
C GLU A 7 -6.79 -8.02 -20.36
N MET A 8 -6.46 -7.01 -21.19
CA MET A 8 -6.11 -7.27 -22.60
C MET A 8 -4.88 -8.14 -22.75
N ILE A 9 -3.86 -7.92 -21.92
CA ILE A 9 -2.63 -8.74 -21.93
C ILE A 9 -2.96 -10.17 -21.47
N HIS A 10 -3.75 -10.31 -20.40
CA HIS A 10 -4.19 -11.61 -19.90
C HIS A 10 -4.92 -12.42 -20.99
N ARG A 11 -5.90 -11.82 -21.66
CA ARG A 11 -6.62 -12.49 -22.77
C ARG A 11 -5.69 -12.86 -23.92
N ALA A 12 -4.79 -11.97 -24.30
CA ALA A 12 -3.82 -12.28 -25.36
C ALA A 12 -2.88 -13.43 -25.00
N CYS A 13 -2.48 -13.55 -23.70
CA CYS A 13 -1.72 -14.70 -23.23
C CYS A 13 -2.52 -16.01 -23.34
N LEU A 14 -3.79 -16.00 -22.92
CA LEU A 14 -4.66 -17.18 -23.02
C LEU A 14 -4.89 -17.57 -24.48
N ASP A 15 -5.14 -16.62 -25.37
CA ASP A 15 -5.30 -16.85 -26.83
C ASP A 15 -4.03 -17.45 -27.45
N ALA A 16 -2.86 -17.08 -26.92
CA ALA A 16 -1.57 -17.66 -27.32
C ALA A 16 -1.26 -19.02 -26.68
N GLY A 17 -2.16 -19.56 -25.85
CA GLY A 17 -1.97 -20.82 -25.14
C GLY A 17 -0.99 -20.74 -23.95
N LEU A 18 -0.73 -19.55 -23.46
CA LEU A 18 0.09 -19.33 -22.27
C LEU A 18 -0.79 -19.37 -21.00
N ASP A 19 -0.27 -19.99 -19.94
CA ASP A 19 -0.89 -19.88 -18.62
C ASP A 19 -0.70 -18.46 -18.09
N SER A 20 -1.80 -17.85 -17.64
CA SER A 20 -1.80 -16.46 -17.19
C SER A 20 -2.76 -16.27 -16.01
N ARG A 21 -2.26 -15.74 -14.92
CA ARG A 21 -3.03 -15.34 -13.74
C ARG A 21 -3.21 -13.81 -13.78
N TYR A 22 -4.45 -13.34 -13.69
CA TYR A 22 -4.77 -11.94 -13.69
C TYR A 22 -5.16 -11.49 -12.28
N ILE A 23 -4.31 -10.69 -11.64
CA ILE A 23 -4.51 -10.21 -10.27
C ILE A 23 -4.75 -8.69 -10.26
N PHE A 24 -5.52 -8.25 -9.29
CA PHE A 24 -5.72 -6.83 -8.95
C PHE A 24 -5.42 -6.62 -7.47
N ILE A 25 -4.29 -5.97 -7.18
CA ILE A 25 -3.87 -5.68 -5.82
C ILE A 25 -4.48 -4.33 -5.40
N VAL A 26 -5.31 -4.37 -4.37
CA VAL A 26 -6.00 -3.19 -3.83
C VAL A 26 -5.13 -2.52 -2.77
N ASP A 27 -4.91 -1.21 -2.90
CA ASP A 27 -4.10 -0.40 -1.96
C ASP A 27 -4.80 -0.15 -0.62
N SER A 28 -5.42 -1.19 -0.07
CA SER A 28 -6.21 -1.14 1.15
C SER A 28 -5.41 -0.78 2.42
N MET A 29 -4.08 -0.95 2.37
CA MET A 29 -3.16 -0.55 3.44
C MET A 29 -2.65 0.89 3.28
N ASP A 30 -3.00 1.60 2.19
CA ASP A 30 -2.66 3.01 2.02
C ASP A 30 -3.43 3.88 3.01
N PRO A 31 -2.79 4.96 3.53
CA PRO A 31 -3.43 5.83 4.50
C PRO A 31 -4.44 6.78 3.85
N LEU A 32 -5.50 7.12 4.59
CA LEU A 32 -6.32 8.26 4.26
C LEU A 32 -5.46 9.53 4.29
N ARG A 33 -5.33 10.22 3.15
CA ARG A 33 -4.41 11.36 3.00
C ARG A 33 -5.03 12.70 3.37
N ARG A 34 -6.35 12.82 3.24
CA ARG A 34 -7.12 14.04 3.53
C ARG A 34 -8.60 13.71 3.64
N VAL A 35 -9.35 14.61 4.23
CA VAL A 35 -10.82 14.58 4.16
C VAL A 35 -11.25 15.07 2.77
N TYR A 36 -11.89 14.19 2.02
CA TYR A 36 -12.44 14.51 0.70
C TYR A 36 -13.78 15.25 0.85
N SER A 37 -14.22 15.98 -0.19
CA SER A 37 -15.41 16.84 -0.15
C SER A 37 -16.74 16.10 0.09
N PHE A 38 -16.77 14.79 -0.13
CA PHE A 38 -17.93 13.93 0.15
C PHE A 38 -17.92 13.31 1.56
N LEU A 39 -16.85 13.54 2.34
CA LEU A 39 -16.72 13.08 3.71
C LEU A 39 -17.01 14.20 4.69
N SER A 40 -17.56 13.86 5.84
CA SER A 40 -17.71 14.80 6.95
C SER A 40 -16.37 15.12 7.61
N PRO A 41 -16.25 16.27 8.31
CA PRO A 41 -15.05 16.63 9.05
C PRO A 41 -14.62 15.60 10.11
N GLU A 42 -15.51 14.72 10.53
CA GLU A 42 -15.19 13.65 11.49
C GLU A 42 -14.12 12.68 10.99
N TYR A 43 -13.89 12.63 9.67
CA TYR A 43 -12.80 11.84 9.09
C TYR A 43 -11.40 12.41 9.35
N GLU A 44 -11.27 13.64 9.87
CA GLU A 44 -9.97 14.20 10.24
C GLU A 44 -9.20 13.31 11.22
N ARG A 45 -9.90 12.65 12.14
CA ARG A 45 -9.30 11.71 13.10
C ARG A 45 -8.68 10.46 12.47
N TYR A 46 -9.03 10.14 11.23
CA TYR A 46 -8.54 8.98 10.50
C TYR A 46 -7.43 9.31 9.48
N ILE A 47 -7.01 10.57 9.38
CA ILE A 47 -5.90 10.93 8.50
C ILE A 47 -4.64 10.18 8.95
N GLY A 48 -3.98 9.52 7.98
CA GLY A 48 -2.83 8.65 8.22
C GLY A 48 -3.17 7.20 8.59
N CYS A 49 -4.45 6.87 8.83
CA CYS A 49 -4.89 5.50 9.09
C CYS A 49 -5.11 4.72 7.78
N PRO A 50 -4.79 3.41 7.72
CA PRO A 50 -5.05 2.57 6.55
C PRO A 50 -6.53 2.52 6.18
N LEU A 51 -6.82 2.56 4.88
CA LEU A 51 -8.19 2.56 4.36
C LEU A 51 -9.01 1.32 4.77
N ALA A 52 -8.35 0.19 4.97
CA ALA A 52 -8.99 -1.04 5.44
C ALA A 52 -9.41 -0.98 6.92
N PHE A 53 -8.82 -0.08 7.72
CA PHE A 53 -9.03 -0.03 9.17
C PHE A 53 -9.89 1.15 9.63
N ILE A 54 -10.37 1.94 8.70
CA ILE A 54 -11.31 3.03 8.98
C ILE A 54 -12.70 2.69 8.49
N PRO A 55 -13.76 3.17 9.17
CA PRO A 55 -15.13 2.87 8.80
C PRO A 55 -15.50 3.46 7.43
N ALA A 56 -16.45 2.83 6.76
CA ALA A 56 -17.07 3.37 5.56
C ALA A 56 -17.92 4.61 5.89
N PRO A 57 -18.15 5.53 4.92
CA PRO A 57 -19.08 6.63 5.10
C PRO A 57 -20.54 6.19 4.98
N ASP A 58 -21.41 6.77 5.79
CA ASP A 58 -22.85 6.74 5.60
C ASP A 58 -23.28 7.61 4.40
N SER A 59 -24.60 7.68 4.12
CA SER A 59 -25.15 8.50 3.04
C SER A 59 -24.91 10.01 3.20
N ASN A 60 -24.54 10.47 4.38
CA ASN A 60 -24.22 11.85 4.70
C ASN A 60 -22.70 12.11 4.76
N GLY A 61 -21.90 11.07 4.52
CA GLY A 61 -20.45 11.14 4.59
C GLY A 61 -19.86 11.00 5.99
N ASN A 62 -20.64 10.61 7.01
CA ASN A 62 -20.13 10.39 8.36
C ASN A 62 -19.57 8.98 8.51
N PRO A 63 -18.55 8.77 9.38
CA PRO A 63 -18.03 7.43 9.64
C PRO A 63 -19.10 6.53 10.24
N ASP A 64 -19.37 5.39 9.59
CA ASP A 64 -20.35 4.39 10.07
C ASP A 64 -19.62 3.06 10.36
N PRO A 65 -19.38 2.72 11.64
CA PRO A 65 -18.73 1.47 12.02
C PRO A 65 -19.48 0.19 11.59
N GLU A 66 -20.78 0.28 11.33
CA GLU A 66 -21.61 -0.87 10.91
C GLU A 66 -21.59 -1.08 9.38
N ALA A 67 -21.11 -0.10 8.62
CA ALA A 67 -21.09 -0.14 7.14
C ALA A 67 -19.85 -0.84 6.54
N GLY A 68 -18.98 -1.42 7.38
CA GLY A 68 -17.74 -2.07 6.93
C GLY A 68 -16.57 -1.09 6.79
N SER A 69 -15.56 -1.46 6.01
CA SER A 69 -14.37 -0.64 5.82
C SER A 69 -14.52 0.38 4.69
N TYR A 70 -13.78 1.48 4.80
CA TYR A 70 -13.66 2.48 3.73
C TYR A 70 -13.15 1.84 2.42
N ALA A 71 -12.18 0.93 2.52
CA ALA A 71 -11.62 0.26 1.35
C ALA A 71 -12.68 -0.57 0.62
N ASP A 72 -13.47 -1.38 1.33
CA ASP A 72 -14.50 -2.23 0.74
C ASP A 72 -15.65 -1.41 0.14
N HIS A 73 -16.03 -0.31 0.81
CA HIS A 73 -17.09 0.58 0.35
C HIS A 73 -16.83 1.13 -1.06
N PHE A 74 -15.61 1.54 -1.35
CA PHE A 74 -15.26 2.07 -2.67
C PHE A 74 -14.83 0.99 -3.67
N LEU A 75 -14.36 -0.15 -3.20
CA LEU A 75 -13.96 -1.28 -4.04
C LEU A 75 -15.17 -1.99 -4.64
N THR A 76 -16.21 -2.25 -3.84
CA THR A 76 -17.37 -3.04 -4.24
C THR A 76 -18.03 -2.53 -5.54
N PRO A 77 -18.45 -1.25 -5.64
CA PRO A 77 -19.06 -0.74 -6.86
C PRO A 77 -18.11 -0.73 -8.06
N PHE A 78 -16.81 -0.62 -7.82
CA PHE A 78 -15.81 -0.71 -8.87
C PHE A 78 -15.73 -2.14 -9.46
N LEU A 79 -15.71 -3.16 -8.60
CA LEU A 79 -15.72 -4.57 -9.05
C LEU A 79 -17.03 -4.92 -9.77
N GLU A 80 -18.17 -4.42 -9.30
CA GLU A 80 -19.46 -4.58 -9.98
C GLU A 80 -19.43 -3.98 -11.39
N ALA A 81 -18.87 -2.78 -11.54
CA ALA A 81 -18.73 -2.13 -12.85
C ALA A 81 -17.78 -2.91 -13.78
N LEU A 82 -16.69 -3.48 -13.26
CA LEU A 82 -15.80 -4.37 -14.03
C LEU A 82 -16.55 -5.63 -14.48
N GLY A 83 -17.34 -6.24 -13.60
CA GLY A 83 -18.16 -7.41 -13.92
C GLY A 83 -19.16 -7.14 -15.04
N GLN A 84 -19.75 -5.93 -15.12
CA GLN A 84 -20.68 -5.56 -16.19
C GLN A 84 -20.03 -5.54 -17.58
N ILE A 85 -18.71 -5.33 -17.65
CA ILE A 85 -17.95 -5.37 -18.90
C ILE A 85 -17.16 -6.67 -19.09
N GLY A 86 -17.43 -7.69 -18.26
CA GLY A 86 -16.84 -9.01 -18.35
C GLY A 86 -15.37 -9.09 -17.90
N VAL A 87 -14.95 -8.26 -16.96
CA VAL A 87 -13.60 -8.22 -16.40
C VAL A 87 -13.64 -8.72 -14.95
N PHE A 88 -12.91 -9.81 -14.67
CA PHE A 88 -12.95 -10.52 -13.38
C PHE A 88 -11.53 -10.86 -12.90
N PRO A 89 -10.76 -9.89 -12.37
CA PRO A 89 -9.45 -10.17 -11.79
C PRO A 89 -9.59 -10.95 -10.48
N GLU A 90 -8.57 -11.71 -10.15
CA GLU A 90 -8.39 -12.17 -8.77
C GLU A 90 -8.01 -10.96 -7.91
N VAL A 91 -8.84 -10.65 -6.92
CA VAL A 91 -8.65 -9.48 -6.04
C VAL A 91 -7.79 -9.85 -4.84
N ILE A 92 -6.73 -9.09 -4.61
CA ILE A 92 -5.84 -9.24 -3.47
C ILE A 92 -5.92 -7.96 -2.63
N MET A 93 -6.40 -8.07 -1.39
CA MET A 93 -6.41 -6.97 -0.44
C MET A 93 -5.03 -6.81 0.22
N ASN A 94 -4.33 -5.72 -0.05
CA ASN A 94 -2.94 -5.57 0.43
C ASN A 94 -2.81 -5.63 1.95
N HIS A 95 -3.81 -5.16 2.70
CA HIS A 95 -3.81 -5.28 4.16
C HIS A 95 -3.86 -6.73 4.66
N GLU A 96 -4.49 -7.65 3.90
CA GLU A 96 -4.49 -9.08 4.21
C GLU A 96 -3.11 -9.70 3.96
N THR A 97 -2.42 -9.31 2.88
CA THR A 97 -1.04 -9.73 2.60
C THR A 97 -0.10 -9.32 3.73
N TYR A 98 -0.26 -8.11 4.29
CA TYR A 98 0.46 -7.69 5.48
C TYR A 98 0.06 -8.50 6.72
N SER A 99 -1.23 -8.67 6.97
CA SER A 99 -1.77 -9.38 8.14
C SER A 99 -1.33 -10.85 8.18
N ASN A 100 -1.20 -11.48 7.01
CA ASN A 100 -0.75 -12.87 6.86
C ASN A 100 0.78 -13.02 6.96
N GLY A 101 1.52 -11.92 7.10
CA GLY A 101 2.97 -11.92 7.25
C GLY A 101 3.76 -12.13 5.96
N GLU A 102 3.13 -12.09 4.80
CA GLU A 102 3.79 -12.31 3.50
C GLU A 102 4.82 -11.21 3.17
N PHE A 103 4.64 -10.01 3.73
CA PHE A 103 5.60 -8.92 3.65
C PHE A 103 6.80 -9.04 4.61
N ALA A 104 6.74 -9.89 5.64
CA ALA A 104 7.70 -9.88 6.74
C ALA A 104 9.16 -10.01 6.28
N ALA A 105 9.46 -10.95 5.38
CA ALA A 105 10.81 -11.14 4.86
C ALA A 105 11.29 -9.93 4.04
N LYS A 106 10.39 -9.33 3.25
CA LYS A 106 10.71 -8.13 2.45
C LYS A 106 10.92 -6.92 3.36
N ILE A 107 10.10 -6.74 4.40
CA ILE A 107 10.27 -5.66 5.38
C ILE A 107 11.62 -5.80 6.09
N HIS A 108 11.95 -7.00 6.58
CA HIS A 108 13.23 -7.26 7.24
C HIS A 108 14.41 -6.91 6.32
N SER A 109 14.43 -7.46 5.09
CA SER A 109 15.48 -7.18 4.12
C SER A 109 15.58 -5.68 3.77
N THR A 110 14.45 -4.99 3.67
CA THR A 110 14.38 -3.55 3.41
C THR A 110 15.00 -2.74 4.55
N ILE A 111 14.72 -3.12 5.80
CA ILE A 111 15.30 -2.44 6.97
C ILE A 111 16.81 -2.66 7.04
N GLU A 112 17.29 -3.88 6.81
CA GLU A 112 18.73 -4.20 6.77
C GLU A 112 19.48 -3.45 5.67
N GLN A 113 18.78 -3.05 4.60
CA GLN A 113 19.36 -2.34 3.46
C GLN A 113 18.90 -0.87 3.38
N ALA A 114 18.47 -0.28 4.49
CA ALA A 114 17.85 1.04 4.53
C ALA A 114 18.71 2.13 3.87
N ASP A 115 20.02 2.14 4.11
CA ASP A 115 20.96 3.14 3.55
C ASP A 115 21.06 3.01 2.03
N ALA A 116 21.20 1.79 1.50
CA ALA A 116 21.26 1.55 0.06
C ALA A 116 19.95 1.93 -0.65
N ILE A 117 18.82 1.63 -0.04
CA ILE A 117 17.50 2.00 -0.57
C ILE A 117 17.30 3.52 -0.54
N ARG A 118 17.74 4.19 0.52
CA ARG A 118 17.76 5.64 0.61
C ARG A 118 18.52 6.24 -0.56
N GLU A 119 19.76 5.79 -0.80
CA GLU A 119 20.62 6.26 -1.89
C GLU A 119 19.95 6.06 -3.26
N ILE A 120 19.33 4.91 -3.50
CA ILE A 120 18.57 4.63 -4.73
C ILE A 120 17.43 5.64 -4.89
N ILE A 121 16.62 5.85 -3.85
CA ILE A 121 15.46 6.75 -3.93
C ILE A 121 15.94 8.19 -4.17
N GLU A 122 16.92 8.66 -3.44
CA GLU A 122 17.42 10.04 -3.56
C GLU A 122 18.08 10.30 -4.92
N SER A 123 18.94 9.39 -5.37
CA SER A 123 19.66 9.54 -6.64
C SER A 123 18.74 9.52 -7.86
N ILE A 124 17.73 8.64 -7.86
CA ILE A 124 16.83 8.49 -9.01
C ILE A 124 15.70 9.53 -8.99
N SER A 125 15.11 9.80 -7.82
CA SER A 125 13.99 10.73 -7.73
C SER A 125 14.39 12.20 -7.59
N GLY A 126 15.65 12.48 -7.25
CA GLY A 126 16.14 13.82 -6.94
C GLY A 126 15.54 14.44 -5.68
N ARG A 127 14.94 13.64 -4.81
CA ARG A 127 14.33 14.07 -3.54
C ARG A 127 15.27 13.70 -2.40
N GLU A 128 15.57 14.67 -1.55
CA GLU A 128 16.17 14.38 -0.25
C GLU A 128 15.11 13.78 0.68
N LEU A 129 15.45 12.67 1.31
CA LEU A 129 14.63 12.05 2.33
C LEU A 129 14.97 12.65 3.70
N ASP A 130 13.98 12.75 4.58
CA ASP A 130 14.17 13.24 5.95
C ASP A 130 15.29 12.48 6.67
N GLU A 131 16.05 13.16 7.57
CA GLU A 131 17.12 12.54 8.33
C GLU A 131 16.65 11.33 9.16
N ASN A 132 15.41 11.40 9.65
CA ASN A 132 14.77 10.33 10.39
C ASN A 132 13.97 9.37 9.52
N TRP A 133 14.15 9.42 8.18
CA TRP A 133 13.45 8.51 7.29
C TRP A 133 13.79 7.07 7.61
N PHE A 134 12.75 6.24 7.70
CA PHE A 134 12.86 4.82 7.93
C PHE A 134 12.02 4.07 6.89
N PRO A 135 12.50 2.94 6.33
CA PRO A 135 11.83 2.25 5.22
C PRO A 135 10.62 1.40 5.66
N TYR A 136 10.07 1.69 6.80
CA TYR A 136 8.82 1.10 7.31
C TYR A 136 8.10 2.15 8.15
N LYS A 137 6.79 2.26 7.97
CA LYS A 137 5.92 3.19 8.70
C LYS A 137 5.01 2.42 9.65
N PRO A 138 5.32 2.36 10.94
CA PRO A 138 4.46 1.72 11.92
C PRO A 138 3.18 2.52 12.16
N LEU A 139 2.13 1.85 12.62
CA LEU A 139 0.93 2.48 13.14
C LEU A 139 1.17 2.97 14.57
N GLY A 140 0.83 4.22 14.83
CA GLY A 140 0.82 4.78 16.17
C GLY A 140 -0.36 4.28 17.02
N SER A 141 -0.46 4.78 18.23
CA SER A 141 -1.51 4.36 19.17
C SER A 141 -2.92 4.76 18.77
N ASP A 142 -3.05 5.71 17.83
CA ASP A 142 -4.31 6.17 17.22
C ASP A 142 -4.59 5.49 15.88
N GLY A 143 -3.77 4.52 15.47
CA GLY A 143 -3.88 3.82 14.19
C GLY A 143 -3.34 4.59 12.99
N SER A 144 -2.80 5.81 13.18
CA SER A 144 -2.22 6.63 12.12
C SER A 144 -0.73 6.32 11.94
N MET A 145 -0.25 6.38 10.70
CA MET A 145 1.19 6.35 10.37
C MET A 145 1.84 7.73 10.45
N ASP A 146 1.03 8.80 10.55
CA ASP A 146 1.52 10.17 10.57
C ASP A 146 1.99 10.57 11.96
N GLY A 147 3.18 11.23 12.02
CA GLY A 147 3.77 11.65 13.27
C GLY A 147 4.30 10.51 14.15
N VAL A 148 4.58 9.36 13.55
CA VAL A 148 5.25 8.24 14.20
C VAL A 148 6.72 8.26 13.84
N THR A 149 7.59 8.24 14.86
CA THR A 149 9.04 8.18 14.72
C THR A 149 9.53 6.81 15.16
N VAL A 150 10.30 6.15 14.30
CA VAL A 150 10.96 4.88 14.65
C VAL A 150 12.14 5.16 15.57
N THR A 151 12.21 4.42 16.67
CA THR A 151 13.26 4.57 17.69
C THR A 151 14.23 3.38 17.73
N GLY A 152 13.91 2.29 17.02
CA GLY A 152 14.77 1.11 16.93
C GLY A 152 14.10 -0.04 16.19
N TYR A 153 14.92 -1.05 15.85
CA TYR A 153 14.46 -2.28 15.24
C TYR A 153 15.17 -3.48 15.87
N GLU A 154 14.38 -4.45 16.31
CA GLU A 154 14.83 -5.77 16.77
C GLU A 154 13.89 -6.81 16.19
N ASN A 155 14.34 -7.53 15.15
CA ASN A 155 13.50 -8.46 14.40
C ASN A 155 12.71 -9.41 15.31
N PRO A 156 11.38 -9.47 15.23
CA PRO A 156 10.51 -8.85 14.20
C PRO A 156 9.86 -7.51 14.61
N PHE A 157 10.38 -6.80 15.60
CA PHE A 157 9.72 -5.65 16.20
C PHE A 157 10.38 -4.33 15.78
N VAL A 158 9.59 -3.39 15.24
CA VAL A 158 9.97 -1.99 15.02
C VAL A 158 9.43 -1.16 16.18
N HIS A 159 10.34 -0.57 16.96
CA HIS A 159 10.00 0.29 18.10
C HIS A 159 9.73 1.72 17.61
N TRP A 160 8.74 2.36 18.21
CA TRP A 160 8.33 3.68 17.78
C TRP A 160 7.83 4.55 18.95
N THR A 161 7.79 5.88 18.68
CA THR A 161 7.09 6.86 19.52
C THR A 161 6.19 7.70 18.60
N ASP A 162 4.92 7.87 18.98
CA ASP A 162 3.94 8.64 18.20
C ASP A 162 3.88 10.13 18.59
N ARG A 163 3.09 10.89 17.83
CA ARG A 163 2.85 12.32 18.05
C ARG A 163 2.23 12.68 19.41
N HIS A 164 1.69 11.69 20.12
CA HIS A 164 1.13 11.85 21.47
C HIS A 164 2.15 11.52 22.56
N GLY A 165 3.40 11.20 22.20
CA GLY A 165 4.46 10.81 23.10
C GLY A 165 4.33 9.38 23.64
N LYS A 166 3.43 8.57 23.08
CA LYS A 166 3.27 7.17 23.45
C LYS A 166 4.25 6.30 22.66
N SER A 167 4.94 5.41 23.35
CA SER A 167 5.85 4.43 22.73
C SER A 167 5.19 3.07 22.59
N GLY A 168 5.61 2.32 21.56
CA GLY A 168 5.12 0.98 21.28
C GLY A 168 6.05 0.21 20.36
N SER A 169 5.58 -0.94 19.89
CA SER A 169 6.27 -1.75 18.90
C SER A 169 5.28 -2.30 17.87
N ALA A 170 5.70 -2.36 16.61
CA ALA A 170 4.99 -2.93 15.49
C ALA A 170 5.64 -4.26 15.12
N ASP A 171 4.85 -5.31 14.96
CA ASP A 171 5.31 -6.63 14.51
C ASP A 171 5.25 -6.66 12.96
N ILE A 172 6.41 -6.74 12.29
CA ILE A 172 6.48 -6.76 10.83
C ILE A 172 5.80 -7.97 10.17
N ARG A 173 5.39 -8.95 10.95
CA ARG A 173 4.63 -10.14 10.51
C ARG A 173 3.11 -9.89 10.50
N LYS A 174 2.69 -8.66 10.83
CA LYS A 174 1.30 -8.23 10.93
C LYS A 174 1.10 -6.92 10.19
N ALA A 175 -0.15 -6.51 10.06
CA ALA A 175 -0.50 -5.22 9.49
C ALA A 175 -0.34 -4.05 10.51
N ASP A 176 0.71 -4.09 11.33
CA ASP A 176 1.03 -3.06 12.33
C ASP A 176 1.76 -1.84 11.72
N GLY A 177 1.86 -1.79 10.40
CA GLY A 177 2.49 -0.74 9.61
C GLY A 177 2.68 -1.18 8.17
N LYS A 178 3.34 -0.35 7.35
CA LYS A 178 3.61 -0.67 5.96
C LYS A 178 4.92 -0.09 5.43
N LEU A 179 5.40 -0.64 4.33
CA LEU A 179 6.48 -0.08 3.53
C LEU A 179 6.01 1.23 2.83
N PRO A 180 6.88 2.24 2.67
CA PRO A 180 6.61 3.37 1.79
C PRO A 180 6.30 2.90 0.36
N TRP A 181 5.42 3.64 -0.35
CA TRP A 181 4.89 3.25 -1.66
C TRP A 181 5.93 2.71 -2.65
N ARG A 182 7.07 3.39 -2.81
CA ARG A 182 8.09 2.99 -3.80
C ARG A 182 8.74 1.64 -3.49
N ILE A 183 8.75 1.25 -2.23
CA ILE A 183 9.30 -0.03 -1.76
C ILE A 183 8.19 -1.08 -1.71
N ASP A 184 7.02 -0.72 -1.21
CA ASP A 184 5.83 -1.57 -1.15
C ASP A 184 5.48 -2.13 -2.53
N TRP A 185 5.42 -1.26 -3.55
CA TRP A 185 5.11 -1.65 -4.92
C TRP A 185 6.12 -2.65 -5.49
N ALA A 186 7.42 -2.38 -5.34
CA ALA A 186 8.48 -3.30 -5.76
C ALA A 186 8.41 -4.65 -5.02
N ALA A 187 8.12 -4.63 -3.71
CA ALA A 187 8.01 -5.85 -2.90
C ALA A 187 6.85 -6.76 -3.38
N ARG A 188 5.72 -6.18 -3.81
CA ARG A 188 4.57 -6.92 -4.33
C ARG A 188 4.90 -7.77 -5.54
N TRP A 189 5.81 -7.30 -6.41
CA TRP A 189 6.21 -8.08 -7.59
C TRP A 189 6.80 -9.42 -7.20
N GLY A 190 7.68 -9.45 -6.21
CA GLY A 190 8.26 -10.70 -5.72
C GLY A 190 7.28 -11.53 -4.90
N ILE A 191 6.43 -10.91 -4.08
CA ILE A 191 5.46 -11.63 -3.22
C ILE A 191 4.41 -12.35 -4.07
N HIS A 192 3.88 -11.68 -5.09
CA HIS A 192 2.79 -12.22 -5.91
C HIS A 192 3.25 -12.82 -7.24
N GLY A 193 4.57 -12.84 -7.52
CA GLY A 193 5.13 -13.38 -8.77
C GLY A 193 4.70 -12.59 -10.00
N VAL A 194 4.59 -11.27 -9.89
CA VAL A 194 4.18 -10.38 -10.99
C VAL A 194 5.25 -10.38 -12.08
N THR A 195 4.87 -10.71 -13.30
CA THR A 195 5.74 -10.71 -14.47
C THR A 195 5.44 -9.61 -15.47
N CYS A 196 4.23 -9.03 -15.39
CA CYS A 196 3.81 -7.89 -16.20
C CYS A 196 2.83 -7.03 -15.41
N GLU A 197 3.14 -5.75 -15.26
CA GLU A 197 2.25 -4.77 -14.63
C GLU A 197 2.14 -3.52 -15.51
N PRO A 198 1.00 -3.30 -16.19
CA PRO A 198 0.76 -2.05 -16.90
C PRO A 198 0.66 -0.89 -15.91
N ALA A 199 1.49 0.11 -16.11
CA ALA A 199 1.52 1.30 -15.26
C ALA A 199 1.14 2.56 -16.03
N GLY A 200 0.51 3.50 -15.35
CA GLY A 200 0.19 4.82 -15.89
C GLY A 200 1.45 5.66 -16.15
N LYS A 201 1.31 6.68 -16.97
CA LYS A 201 2.39 7.61 -17.32
C LYS A 201 3.02 8.29 -16.10
N ASP A 202 2.25 8.50 -15.07
CA ASP A 202 2.66 9.09 -13.79
C ASP A 202 3.67 8.21 -13.02
N HIS A 203 3.54 6.89 -13.11
CA HIS A 203 4.49 5.94 -12.52
C HIS A 203 5.72 5.72 -13.41
N GLY A 204 5.54 5.76 -14.73
CA GLY A 204 6.62 5.58 -15.73
C GLY A 204 7.35 6.87 -16.11
N ALA A 205 7.09 8.00 -15.45
CA ALA A 205 7.85 9.22 -15.67
C ALA A 205 9.27 9.09 -15.08
N ALA A 206 10.25 9.77 -15.70
CA ALA A 206 11.64 9.78 -15.22
C ALA A 206 11.71 10.17 -13.73
N GLY A 207 12.42 9.39 -12.92
CA GLY A 207 12.46 9.52 -11.46
C GLY A 207 11.18 9.08 -10.74
N GLY A 208 10.24 8.45 -11.46
CA GLY A 208 8.99 7.93 -10.94
C GLY A 208 9.14 6.66 -10.12
N SER A 209 7.99 6.08 -9.74
CA SER A 209 7.97 4.89 -8.89
C SER A 209 8.54 3.66 -9.60
N PHE A 210 8.39 3.56 -10.93
CA PHE A 210 8.94 2.46 -11.71
C PHE A 210 10.47 2.49 -11.74
N ASP A 211 11.06 3.67 -12.04
CA ASP A 211 12.52 3.82 -12.09
C ASP A 211 13.19 3.52 -10.75
N THR A 212 12.54 3.87 -9.64
CA THR A 212 13.03 3.57 -8.29
C THR A 212 12.73 2.13 -7.86
N GLY A 213 11.64 1.55 -8.32
CA GLY A 213 11.21 0.20 -7.94
C GLY A 213 12.11 -0.90 -8.52
N LEU A 214 12.57 -0.73 -9.76
CA LEU A 214 13.41 -1.74 -10.44
C LEU A 214 14.72 -2.07 -9.68
N PRO A 215 15.54 -1.11 -9.23
CA PRO A 215 16.74 -1.42 -8.47
C PRO A 215 16.50 -1.81 -7.01
N ILE A 216 15.27 -1.60 -6.48
CA ILE A 216 14.89 -1.98 -5.11
C ILE A 216 14.36 -3.43 -5.07
N CYS A 217 13.82 -3.96 -6.16
CA CYS A 217 13.22 -5.29 -6.28
C CYS A 217 14.23 -6.49 -6.09
#